data_ecf33b39d73d53ec2924e616a93ec6ef
#
_entry.id   ecf33b39d73d53ec2924e616a93ec6ef
#
_cell.length_a   1.000
_cell.length_b   1.000
_cell.length_c   1.000
_cell.angle_alpha   90.00
_cell.angle_beta   90.00
_cell.angle_gamma   90.00
#
_symmetry.space_group_name_H-M   'P 1'
#
loop_
_entity.id
_entity.type
_entity.pdbx_description
1 polymer ?
#
loop_
_entity_poly.entity_id
_entity_poly.type
_entity_poly.pdbx_seq_one_letter_code
_entity_poly.pdbx_strand_id
1 'polypeptide(L)'
;MALGVLLAVVVFASLPTTQAAPALTRLRVGIVAAVDQLGVPVALDLGLFEKWGLDVTIATPYPTGVDLLNALQAGEIQMGQVGVPMIGAVLRGMDLVILGNYSGSAVRLGGDHTMALVARAGSGIRTIRDLRGKRIAVSFGTISHLYILGILERARLTVNDVVLVNTPPAEMPVALRGGAVDAFATWDPWPVIALANVPGSYEVVRDGGFIGFMGFNVALRPWAERNQETIERFLAARAEADKFMRAEPVKTAVIAVRWLPGLRPEVALRAVRNNLPTVDIRISCYNYLALHNAVQTLHRLGFIPGTFDVNRVFMPEPLLNVMRRHPQLFDDLPPIPPRARVGPGFTFKGSCP
;
A
#
# COMPACT_ATOMS: atom_id res chain seq x y z
N MET A 1 -71.19 -59.20 3.55
CA MET A 1 -70.85 -57.76 3.56
C MET A 1 -69.47 -57.60 4.17
N ALA A 2 -68.42 -57.42 3.33
CA ALA A 2 -67.08 -57.22 3.82
C ALA A 2 -66.69 -55.75 3.50
N LEU A 3 -66.41 -55.02 4.59
CA LEU A 3 -66.00 -53.60 4.49
C LEU A 3 -64.50 -53.54 4.32
N GLY A 4 -64.01 -53.10 3.08
CA GLY A 4 -62.64 -52.87 2.87
C GLY A 4 -62.21 -51.49 3.40
N VAL A 5 -61.21 -51.46 4.30
CA VAL A 5 -60.60 -50.23 4.78
C VAL A 5 -59.42 -49.86 3.86
N LEU A 6 -59.56 -48.73 3.16
CA LEU A 6 -58.48 -48.16 2.35
C LEU A 6 -57.52 -47.36 3.25
N LEU A 7 -56.28 -47.83 3.41
CA LEU A 7 -55.24 -47.10 4.10
C LEU A 7 -54.56 -46.13 3.10
N ALA A 8 -54.77 -44.83 3.27
CA ALA A 8 -54.08 -43.81 2.48
C ALA A 8 -52.66 -43.59 3.11
N VAL A 9 -51.62 -43.97 2.39
CA VAL A 9 -50.22 -43.65 2.74
C VAL A 9 -49.92 -42.23 2.29
N VAL A 10 -49.79 -41.29 3.23
CA VAL A 10 -49.36 -39.92 2.97
C VAL A 10 -47.81 -39.91 2.94
N VAL A 11 -47.23 -39.82 1.74
CA VAL A 11 -45.79 -39.65 1.58
C VAL A 11 -45.46 -38.16 1.78
N PHE A 12 -44.87 -37.82 2.92
CA PHE A 12 -44.26 -36.50 3.12
C PHE A 12 -42.97 -36.39 2.30
N ALA A 13 -43.02 -35.73 1.16
CA ALA A 13 -41.83 -35.32 0.43
C ALA A 13 -41.15 -34.19 1.21
N SER A 14 -40.01 -34.50 1.85
CA SER A 14 -39.14 -33.50 2.46
C SER A 14 -38.55 -32.62 1.35
N LEU A 15 -39.01 -31.37 1.26
CA LEU A 15 -38.39 -30.34 0.42
C LEU A 15 -36.96 -30.11 0.91
N PRO A 16 -35.95 -30.05 0.01
CA PRO A 16 -34.60 -29.71 0.40
C PRO A 16 -34.61 -28.29 1.01
N THR A 17 -34.17 -28.15 2.24
CA THR A 17 -33.91 -26.87 2.87
C THR A 17 -32.74 -26.23 2.10
N THR A 18 -33.03 -25.24 1.26
CA THR A 18 -32.01 -24.36 0.68
C THR A 18 -31.34 -23.63 1.86
N GLN A 19 -30.15 -24.07 2.24
CA GLN A 19 -29.32 -23.40 3.22
C GLN A 19 -28.95 -22.05 2.61
N ALA A 20 -29.45 -20.95 3.19
CA ALA A 20 -29.09 -19.61 2.72
C ALA A 20 -27.56 -19.46 2.79
N ALA A 21 -26.97 -18.92 1.73
CA ALA A 21 -25.53 -18.62 1.73
C ALA A 21 -25.19 -17.75 2.95
N PRO A 22 -24.08 -18.02 3.64
CA PRO A 22 -23.71 -17.23 4.81
C PRO A 22 -23.58 -15.75 4.42
N ALA A 23 -24.15 -14.87 5.26
CA ALA A 23 -24.11 -13.43 5.01
C ALA A 23 -22.65 -12.94 5.00
N LEU A 24 -22.29 -12.15 3.98
CA LEU A 24 -20.97 -11.57 3.86
C LEU A 24 -20.68 -10.57 5.00
N THR A 25 -19.47 -10.59 5.51
CA THR A 25 -19.02 -9.63 6.53
C THR A 25 -18.68 -8.29 5.86
N ARG A 26 -19.37 -7.22 6.25
CA ARG A 26 -19.14 -5.87 5.71
C ARG A 26 -17.81 -5.29 6.20
N LEU A 27 -17.04 -4.70 5.29
CA LEU A 27 -15.76 -4.07 5.59
C LEU A 27 -15.55 -2.83 4.68
N ARG A 28 -15.31 -1.68 5.29
CA ARG A 28 -14.96 -0.45 4.57
C ARG A 28 -13.44 -0.25 4.61
N VAL A 29 -12.84 -0.09 3.43
CA VAL A 29 -11.39 0.02 3.27
C VAL A 29 -11.03 1.34 2.61
N GLY A 30 -10.04 2.05 3.16
CA GLY A 30 -9.48 3.27 2.59
C GLY A 30 -8.22 2.99 1.78
N ILE A 31 -8.12 3.64 0.62
CA ILE A 31 -6.92 3.65 -0.22
C ILE A 31 -6.58 5.09 -0.63
N VAL A 32 -5.34 5.32 -1.03
CA VAL A 32 -4.88 6.56 -1.69
C VAL A 32 -4.80 6.30 -3.20
N ALA A 33 -4.90 7.34 -4.01
CA ALA A 33 -4.73 7.23 -5.47
C ALA A 33 -3.27 6.93 -5.82
N ALA A 34 -2.90 5.65 -5.81
CA ALA A 34 -1.55 5.15 -6.06
C ALA A 34 -1.58 3.76 -6.70
N VAL A 35 -0.64 3.48 -7.60
CA VAL A 35 -0.59 2.20 -8.33
C VAL A 35 -0.22 1.04 -7.41
N ASP A 36 0.58 1.29 -6.40
CA ASP A 36 0.97 0.30 -5.40
C ASP A 36 -0.17 -0.10 -4.44
N GLN A 37 -1.31 0.63 -4.47
CA GLN A 37 -2.51 0.28 -3.70
C GLN A 37 -3.58 -0.46 -4.52
N LEU A 38 -3.31 -0.82 -5.76
CA LEU A 38 -4.26 -1.48 -6.67
C LEU A 38 -4.74 -2.86 -6.21
N GLY A 39 -4.05 -3.52 -5.30
CA GLY A 39 -4.47 -4.85 -4.87
C GLY A 39 -5.85 -4.89 -4.23
N VAL A 40 -6.34 -3.81 -3.57
CA VAL A 40 -7.73 -3.74 -3.07
C VAL A 40 -8.72 -3.56 -4.23
N PRO A 41 -8.55 -2.59 -5.16
CA PRO A 41 -9.33 -2.51 -6.38
C PRO A 41 -9.37 -3.80 -7.21
N VAL A 42 -8.22 -4.46 -7.40
CA VAL A 42 -8.12 -5.72 -8.13
C VAL A 42 -8.91 -6.83 -7.44
N ALA A 43 -8.78 -6.96 -6.11
CA ALA A 43 -9.56 -7.95 -5.36
C ALA A 43 -11.07 -7.71 -5.49
N LEU A 44 -11.50 -6.44 -5.52
CA LEU A 44 -12.91 -6.06 -5.68
C LEU A 44 -13.42 -6.41 -7.08
N ASP A 45 -12.70 -5.98 -8.12
CA ASP A 45 -13.09 -6.19 -9.51
C ASP A 45 -13.14 -7.67 -9.93
N LEU A 46 -12.35 -8.52 -9.26
CA LEU A 46 -12.31 -9.97 -9.49
C LEU A 46 -13.26 -10.77 -8.58
N GLY A 47 -14.04 -10.11 -7.71
CA GLY A 47 -14.93 -10.80 -6.77
C GLY A 47 -14.19 -11.62 -5.70
N LEU A 48 -12.92 -11.30 -5.44
CA LEU A 48 -12.13 -12.09 -4.49
C LEU A 48 -12.56 -11.86 -3.05
N PHE A 49 -13.07 -10.68 -2.72
CA PHE A 49 -13.58 -10.42 -1.38
C PHE A 49 -14.83 -11.25 -1.08
N GLU A 50 -15.77 -11.32 -2.01
CA GLU A 50 -16.97 -12.17 -1.88
C GLU A 50 -16.60 -13.64 -1.79
N LYS A 51 -15.63 -14.10 -2.59
CA LYS A 51 -15.06 -15.45 -2.52
C LYS A 51 -14.55 -15.78 -1.11
N TRP A 52 -13.97 -14.80 -0.42
CA TRP A 52 -13.47 -14.93 0.95
C TRP A 52 -14.50 -14.52 2.03
N GLY A 53 -15.78 -14.37 1.66
CA GLY A 53 -16.88 -14.09 2.60
C GLY A 53 -16.96 -12.66 3.09
N LEU A 54 -16.43 -11.70 2.33
CA LEU A 54 -16.41 -10.27 2.66
C LEU A 54 -17.24 -9.46 1.65
N ASP A 55 -18.02 -8.49 2.16
CA ASP A 55 -18.63 -7.40 1.39
C ASP A 55 -17.77 -6.15 1.61
N VAL A 56 -16.78 -5.95 0.72
CA VAL A 56 -15.82 -4.84 0.82
C VAL A 56 -16.29 -3.65 0.02
N THR A 57 -16.31 -2.49 0.65
CA THR A 57 -16.53 -1.21 -0.02
C THR A 57 -15.29 -0.32 0.12
N ILE A 58 -14.93 0.34 -1.00
CA ILE A 58 -13.88 1.35 -1.04
C ILE A 58 -14.57 2.71 -1.19
N ALA A 59 -14.25 3.66 -0.32
CA ALA A 59 -14.59 5.07 -0.56
C ALA A 59 -13.81 5.60 -1.78
N THR A 60 -14.16 6.80 -2.26
CA THR A 60 -13.31 7.52 -3.21
C THR A 60 -11.88 7.57 -2.66
N PRO A 61 -10.85 7.26 -3.46
CA PRO A 61 -9.48 7.29 -2.98
C PRO A 61 -9.13 8.61 -2.28
N TYR A 62 -8.54 8.52 -1.11
CA TYR A 62 -8.14 9.70 -0.33
C TYR A 62 -6.99 10.43 -1.02
N PRO A 63 -6.90 11.77 -0.94
CA PRO A 63 -5.80 12.54 -1.52
C PRO A 63 -4.44 12.15 -0.94
N THR A 64 -4.37 11.92 0.37
CA THR A 64 -3.15 11.51 1.07
C THR A 64 -3.44 10.47 2.16
N GLY A 65 -2.39 9.82 2.64
CA GLY A 65 -2.50 8.91 3.78
C GLY A 65 -2.86 9.62 5.10
N VAL A 66 -2.70 10.94 5.20
CA VAL A 66 -3.15 11.71 6.37
C VAL A 66 -4.68 11.77 6.39
N ASP A 67 -5.31 12.06 5.24
CA ASP A 67 -6.77 12.10 5.11
C ASP A 67 -7.38 10.72 5.41
N LEU A 68 -6.75 9.67 4.91
CA LEU A 68 -7.15 8.29 5.18
C LEU A 68 -7.10 7.96 6.68
N LEU A 69 -6.04 8.38 7.38
CA LEU A 69 -5.91 8.14 8.83
C LEU A 69 -6.95 8.90 9.63
N ASN A 70 -7.34 10.10 9.20
CA ASN A 70 -8.45 10.85 9.82
C ASN A 70 -9.78 10.08 9.69
N ALA A 71 -10.08 9.53 8.51
CA ALA A 71 -11.25 8.69 8.28
C ALA A 71 -11.22 7.39 9.10
N LEU A 72 -10.04 6.77 9.26
CA LEU A 72 -9.86 5.59 10.12
C LEU A 72 -10.12 5.94 11.60
N GLN A 73 -9.62 7.07 12.07
CA GLN A 73 -9.84 7.55 13.44
C GLN A 73 -11.32 7.90 13.70
N ALA A 74 -12.00 8.44 12.69
CA ALA A 74 -13.44 8.74 12.77
C ALA A 74 -14.33 7.49 12.68
N GLY A 75 -13.77 6.30 12.38
CA GLY A 75 -14.52 5.06 12.19
C GLY A 75 -15.29 4.98 10.87
N GLU A 76 -15.00 5.87 9.91
CA GLU A 76 -15.59 5.84 8.56
C GLU A 76 -15.11 4.63 7.77
N ILE A 77 -13.89 4.18 8.02
CA ILE A 77 -13.28 2.95 7.49
C ILE A 77 -12.75 2.09 8.64
N GLN A 78 -12.65 0.80 8.45
CA GLN A 78 -12.12 -0.15 9.44
C GLN A 78 -10.66 -0.51 9.16
N MET A 79 -10.27 -0.54 7.90
CA MET A 79 -8.90 -0.80 7.46
C MET A 79 -8.46 0.24 6.43
N GLY A 80 -7.17 0.48 6.35
CA GLY A 80 -6.62 1.41 5.38
C GLY A 80 -5.22 1.03 4.91
N GLN A 81 -4.82 1.61 3.79
CA GLN A 81 -3.48 1.44 3.22
C GLN A 81 -2.68 2.73 3.39
N VAL A 82 -1.65 2.70 4.23
CA VAL A 82 -0.86 3.89 4.55
C VAL A 82 0.62 3.56 4.73
N GLY A 83 1.50 4.50 4.36
CA GLY A 83 2.93 4.43 4.59
C GLY A 83 3.38 5.38 5.72
N VAL A 84 4.32 6.26 5.39
CA VAL A 84 4.94 7.23 6.32
C VAL A 84 3.98 8.02 7.21
N PRO A 85 2.79 8.47 6.75
CA PRO A 85 1.87 9.23 7.59
C PRO A 85 1.49 8.57 8.91
N MET A 86 1.52 7.22 8.97
CA MET A 86 1.23 6.48 10.21
C MET A 86 2.20 6.84 11.35
N ILE A 87 3.46 7.20 11.03
CA ILE A 87 4.48 7.53 12.04
C ILE A 87 3.99 8.71 12.89
N GLY A 88 3.56 9.78 12.23
CA GLY A 88 3.01 10.95 12.92
C GLY A 88 1.72 10.65 13.68
N ALA A 89 0.86 9.78 13.14
CA ALA A 89 -0.37 9.37 13.79
C ALA A 89 -0.10 8.58 15.10
N VAL A 90 0.83 7.63 15.05
CA VAL A 90 1.26 6.84 16.23
C VAL A 90 1.87 7.77 17.30
N LEU A 91 2.70 8.73 16.91
CA LEU A 91 3.28 9.70 17.84
C LEU A 91 2.25 10.63 18.49
N ARG A 92 1.13 10.88 17.81
CA ARG A 92 -0.02 11.62 18.38
C ARG A 92 -0.97 10.74 19.20
N GLY A 93 -0.63 9.46 19.42
CA GLY A 93 -1.40 8.56 20.27
C GLY A 93 -2.43 7.68 19.54
N MET A 94 -2.45 7.67 18.19
CA MET A 94 -3.32 6.73 17.46
C MET A 94 -2.82 5.30 17.66
N ASP A 95 -3.66 4.42 18.19
CA ASP A 95 -3.30 3.03 18.45
C ASP A 95 -3.49 2.17 17.20
N LEU A 96 -2.55 2.31 16.26
CA LEU A 96 -2.51 1.61 14.99
C LEU A 96 -1.77 0.28 15.09
N VAL A 97 -2.23 -0.70 14.29
CA VAL A 97 -1.52 -1.95 14.03
C VAL A 97 -1.32 -2.19 12.53
N ILE A 98 -0.15 -2.72 12.20
CA ILE A 98 0.26 -3.16 10.86
C ILE A 98 -0.09 -4.64 10.74
N LEU A 99 -0.88 -4.98 9.72
CA LEU A 99 -1.42 -6.32 9.48
C LEU A 99 -0.73 -7.05 8.31
N GLY A 100 -0.09 -6.30 7.43
CA GLY A 100 0.59 -6.80 6.24
C GLY A 100 1.08 -5.64 5.39
N ASN A 101 1.94 -5.91 4.41
CA ASN A 101 2.29 -4.90 3.42
C ASN A 101 1.14 -4.68 2.42
N TYR A 102 1.08 -3.53 1.78
CA TYR A 102 0.47 -3.41 0.46
C TYR A 102 1.54 -3.16 -0.60
N SER A 103 2.67 -2.61 -0.20
CA SER A 103 3.82 -2.35 -1.07
C SER A 103 5.10 -2.39 -0.25
N GLY A 104 6.13 -3.04 -0.77
CA GLY A 104 7.40 -3.24 -0.09
C GLY A 104 8.04 -4.55 -0.48
N SER A 105 9.06 -4.99 0.25
CA SER A 105 9.70 -6.28 0.02
C SER A 105 9.92 -7.03 1.33
N ALA A 106 9.52 -8.30 1.33
CA ALA A 106 9.80 -9.20 2.43
C ALA A 106 11.17 -9.92 2.31
N VAL A 107 11.88 -9.74 1.20
CA VAL A 107 13.15 -10.45 0.93
C VAL A 107 14.39 -9.59 1.02
N ARG A 108 14.22 -8.27 1.02
CA ARG A 108 15.33 -7.29 1.14
C ARG A 108 14.85 -5.94 1.63
N LEU A 109 15.74 -5.13 2.17
CA LEU A 109 15.49 -3.71 2.38
C LEU A 109 15.58 -2.97 1.03
N GLY A 110 14.75 -1.96 0.81
CA GLY A 110 14.65 -1.20 -0.44
C GLY A 110 13.26 -1.35 -1.06
N GLY A 111 13.18 -1.27 -2.40
CA GLY A 111 11.90 -1.45 -3.11
C GLY A 111 11.17 -0.13 -3.36
N ASP A 112 11.91 0.97 -3.54
CA ASP A 112 11.37 2.29 -3.91
C ASP A 112 11.10 2.43 -5.43
N HIS A 113 10.86 1.30 -6.14
CA HIS A 113 10.61 1.24 -7.59
C HIS A 113 9.43 2.08 -8.07
N THR A 114 8.43 2.28 -7.22
CA THR A 114 7.28 3.15 -7.49
C THR A 114 7.63 4.64 -7.47
N MET A 115 8.78 5.01 -6.86
CA MET A 115 9.20 6.39 -6.64
C MET A 115 10.06 6.91 -7.79
N ALA A 116 9.83 8.15 -8.19
CA ALA A 116 10.70 8.83 -9.16
C ALA A 116 10.84 10.33 -8.83
N LEU A 117 12.01 10.87 -9.20
CA LEU A 117 12.27 12.29 -9.32
C LEU A 117 12.15 12.68 -10.80
N VAL A 118 11.18 13.52 -11.12
CA VAL A 118 10.91 14.00 -12.50
C VAL A 118 11.24 15.48 -12.58
N ALA A 119 12.01 15.87 -13.61
CA ALA A 119 12.38 17.26 -13.86
C ALA A 119 11.73 17.78 -15.15
N ARG A 120 11.49 19.09 -15.21
CA ARG A 120 11.03 19.75 -16.43
C ARG A 120 12.16 20.01 -17.42
N ALA A 121 11.83 20.17 -18.69
CA ALA A 121 12.75 20.67 -19.69
C ALA A 121 13.37 22.01 -19.26
N GLY A 122 14.66 22.17 -19.50
CA GLY A 122 15.39 23.41 -19.19
C GLY A 122 15.65 23.67 -17.70
N SER A 123 15.31 22.73 -16.79
CA SER A 123 15.59 22.87 -15.35
C SER A 123 17.10 22.84 -15.03
N GLY A 124 17.93 22.29 -15.92
CA GLY A 124 19.36 22.05 -15.69
C GLY A 124 19.65 20.88 -14.74
N ILE A 125 18.64 20.10 -14.34
CA ILE A 125 18.80 18.95 -13.44
C ILE A 125 19.09 17.71 -14.30
N ARG A 126 20.33 17.25 -14.36
CA ARG A 126 20.72 16.01 -15.07
C ARG A 126 20.97 14.85 -14.13
N THR A 127 21.36 15.15 -12.91
CA THR A 127 21.66 14.21 -11.84
C THR A 127 21.09 14.73 -10.52
N ILE A 128 21.05 13.88 -9.51
CA ILE A 128 20.62 14.29 -8.16
C ILE A 128 21.54 15.35 -7.53
N ARG A 129 22.75 15.55 -8.03
CA ARG A 129 23.69 16.60 -7.55
C ARG A 129 23.32 17.99 -8.05
N ASP A 130 22.52 18.08 -9.11
CA ASP A 130 22.12 19.36 -9.72
C ASP A 130 20.89 19.97 -9.01
N LEU A 131 20.46 19.39 -7.89
CA LEU A 131 19.29 19.84 -7.14
C LEU A 131 19.54 21.11 -6.31
N ARG A 132 20.80 21.54 -6.11
CA ARG A 132 21.12 22.74 -5.33
C ARG A 132 20.42 23.97 -5.91
N GLY A 133 19.68 24.69 -5.03
CA GLY A 133 18.91 25.90 -5.40
C GLY A 133 17.64 25.63 -6.19
N LYS A 134 17.25 24.38 -6.44
CA LYS A 134 16.05 24.03 -7.21
C LYS A 134 14.80 23.97 -6.35
N ARG A 135 13.66 24.31 -6.95
CA ARG A 135 12.33 24.17 -6.37
C ARG A 135 11.81 22.77 -6.67
N ILE A 136 11.52 22.00 -5.63
CA ILE A 136 11.15 20.59 -5.76
C ILE A 136 9.80 20.37 -5.06
N ALA A 137 8.77 19.97 -5.82
CA ALA A 137 7.49 19.61 -5.24
C ALA A 137 7.58 18.24 -4.55
N VAL A 138 7.08 18.16 -3.34
CA VAL A 138 6.93 16.95 -2.54
C VAL A 138 5.67 17.05 -1.68
N SER A 139 5.08 15.94 -1.30
CA SER A 139 3.99 15.92 -0.33
C SER A 139 4.56 15.68 1.07
N PHE A 140 4.51 16.72 1.91
CA PHE A 140 5.13 16.69 3.24
C PHE A 140 4.49 15.63 4.15
N GLY A 141 5.32 14.99 4.97
CA GLY A 141 4.89 13.95 5.89
C GLY A 141 4.55 12.60 5.23
N THR A 142 4.79 12.44 3.93
CA THR A 142 4.54 11.20 3.18
C THR A 142 5.84 10.51 2.76
N ILE A 143 5.71 9.37 2.08
CA ILE A 143 6.86 8.66 1.49
C ILE A 143 7.60 9.53 0.44
N SER A 144 6.89 10.44 -0.25
CA SER A 144 7.46 11.42 -1.17
C SER A 144 8.49 12.30 -0.46
N HIS A 145 8.17 12.79 0.74
CA HIS A 145 9.07 13.58 1.57
C HIS A 145 10.30 12.76 2.00
N LEU A 146 10.09 11.53 2.48
CA LEU A 146 11.19 10.66 2.87
C LEU A 146 12.12 10.33 1.69
N TYR A 147 11.55 10.12 0.50
CA TYR A 147 12.31 9.80 -0.71
C TYR A 147 13.22 10.95 -1.13
N ILE A 148 12.72 12.20 -1.14
CA ILE A 148 13.59 13.35 -1.48
C ILE A 148 14.68 13.55 -0.42
N LEU A 149 14.40 13.31 0.87
CA LEU A 149 15.42 13.38 1.91
C LEU A 149 16.54 12.37 1.68
N GLY A 150 16.21 11.13 1.28
CA GLY A 150 17.20 10.11 0.92
C GLY A 150 18.01 10.48 -0.31
N ILE A 151 17.38 11.10 -1.32
CA ILE A 151 18.07 11.65 -2.51
C ILE A 151 19.05 12.74 -2.11
N LEU A 152 18.63 13.69 -1.28
CA LEU A 152 19.49 14.80 -0.82
C LEU A 152 20.69 14.28 -0.03
N GLU A 153 20.47 13.34 0.89
CA GLU A 153 21.56 12.69 1.65
C GLU A 153 22.59 12.03 0.72
N ARG A 154 22.11 11.26 -0.27
CA ARG A 154 22.98 10.62 -1.30
C ARG A 154 23.73 11.65 -2.16
N ALA A 155 23.10 12.78 -2.45
CA ALA A 155 23.71 13.88 -3.20
C ALA A 155 24.67 14.74 -2.34
N ARG A 156 24.77 14.49 -1.03
CA ARG A 156 25.45 15.32 -0.03
C ARG A 156 24.89 16.75 0.02
N LEU A 157 23.57 16.84 -0.09
CA LEU A 157 22.78 18.06 0.07
C LEU A 157 21.93 17.96 1.33
N THR A 158 21.49 19.09 1.81
CA THR A 158 20.54 19.23 2.94
C THR A 158 19.25 19.88 2.46
N VAL A 159 18.23 19.91 3.30
CA VAL A 159 16.97 20.62 3.01
C VAL A 159 17.16 22.14 2.81
N ASN A 160 18.23 22.71 3.37
CA ASN A 160 18.57 24.13 3.20
C ASN A 160 19.22 24.42 1.84
N ASP A 161 19.67 23.39 1.11
CA ASP A 161 20.27 23.54 -0.23
C ASP A 161 19.23 23.58 -1.36
N VAL A 162 17.94 23.35 -1.05
CA VAL A 162 16.85 23.26 -2.03
C VAL A 162 15.63 24.04 -1.51
N VAL A 163 14.66 24.28 -2.38
CA VAL A 163 13.36 24.81 -1.98
C VAL A 163 12.31 23.71 -2.11
N LEU A 164 11.94 23.08 -0.98
CA LEU A 164 10.87 22.09 -0.99
C LEU A 164 9.52 22.80 -0.98
N VAL A 165 8.65 22.42 -1.92
CA VAL A 165 7.32 22.98 -2.09
C VAL A 165 6.29 21.91 -1.76
N ASN A 166 5.53 22.10 -0.68
CA ASN A 166 4.46 21.16 -0.32
C ASN A 166 3.36 21.17 -1.36
N THR A 167 3.20 20.07 -2.09
CA THR A 167 2.27 19.94 -3.21
C THR A 167 1.56 18.59 -3.16
N PRO A 168 0.24 18.54 -3.27
CA PRO A 168 -0.49 17.29 -3.43
C PRO A 168 0.00 16.54 -4.67
N PRO A 169 0.16 15.21 -4.63
CA PRO A 169 0.73 14.44 -5.73
C PRO A 169 0.03 14.65 -7.08
N ALA A 170 -1.31 14.76 -7.08
CA ALA A 170 -2.09 14.98 -8.29
C ALA A 170 -1.84 16.34 -8.97
N GLU A 171 -1.37 17.33 -8.21
CA GLU A 171 -1.07 18.69 -8.70
C GLU A 171 0.37 18.82 -9.22
N MET A 172 1.28 17.90 -8.87
CA MET A 172 2.69 17.99 -9.22
C MET A 172 2.96 18.05 -10.73
N PRO A 173 2.29 17.26 -11.60
CA PRO A 173 2.47 17.37 -13.05
C PRO A 173 2.08 18.75 -13.60
N VAL A 174 1.03 19.36 -13.03
CA VAL A 174 0.57 20.72 -13.43
C VAL A 174 1.56 21.78 -12.96
N ALA A 175 2.03 21.69 -11.71
CA ALA A 175 3.06 22.61 -11.17
C ALA A 175 4.37 22.54 -11.97
N LEU A 176 4.78 21.33 -12.40
CA LEU A 176 5.94 21.12 -13.25
C LEU A 176 5.75 21.76 -14.62
N ARG A 177 4.61 21.54 -15.27
CA ARG A 177 4.26 22.13 -16.58
C ARG A 177 4.27 23.65 -16.55
N GLY A 178 3.68 24.23 -15.50
CA GLY A 178 3.61 25.70 -15.31
C GLY A 178 4.90 26.34 -14.88
N GLY A 179 5.98 25.56 -14.62
CA GLY A 179 7.27 26.08 -14.16
C GLY A 179 7.24 26.61 -12.71
N ALA A 180 6.19 26.33 -11.94
CA ALA A 180 6.14 26.65 -10.52
C ALA A 180 7.23 25.90 -9.73
N VAL A 181 7.59 24.70 -10.20
CA VAL A 181 8.69 23.88 -9.67
C VAL A 181 9.61 23.42 -10.79
N ASP A 182 10.85 23.10 -10.45
CA ASP A 182 11.87 22.64 -11.38
C ASP A 182 11.90 21.09 -11.49
N ALA A 183 11.45 20.43 -10.42
CA ALA A 183 11.27 18.98 -10.33
C ALA A 183 10.19 18.63 -9.31
N PHE A 184 9.77 17.39 -9.32
CA PHE A 184 8.99 16.81 -8.21
C PHE A 184 9.44 15.37 -7.93
N ALA A 185 9.23 14.93 -6.70
CA ALA A 185 9.50 13.56 -6.26
C ALA A 185 8.23 12.95 -5.68
N THR A 186 7.75 11.85 -6.27
CA THR A 186 6.54 11.16 -5.78
C THR A 186 6.42 9.76 -6.38
N TRP A 187 5.33 9.06 -6.03
CA TRP A 187 5.00 7.71 -6.48
C TRP A 187 4.16 7.67 -7.76
N ASP A 188 4.19 6.54 -8.45
CA ASP A 188 3.30 6.28 -9.59
C ASP A 188 1.81 6.28 -9.16
N PRO A 189 0.90 6.84 -10.00
CA PRO A 189 1.10 7.10 -11.44
C PRO A 189 1.62 8.51 -11.79
N TRP A 190 1.82 9.41 -10.84
CA TRP A 190 2.09 10.83 -11.13
C TRP A 190 3.36 11.07 -11.96
N PRO A 191 4.50 10.37 -11.70
CA PRO A 191 5.67 10.43 -12.56
C PRO A 191 5.37 10.06 -14.02
N VAL A 192 4.71 8.90 -14.26
CA VAL A 192 4.41 8.46 -15.62
C VAL A 192 3.38 9.37 -16.32
N ILE A 193 2.43 9.94 -15.56
CA ILE A 193 1.50 10.94 -16.07
C ILE A 193 2.23 12.22 -16.51
N ALA A 194 3.20 12.68 -15.71
CA ALA A 194 3.99 13.85 -16.07
C ALA A 194 4.81 13.60 -17.33
N LEU A 195 5.49 12.46 -17.44
CA LEU A 195 6.27 12.09 -18.63
C LEU A 195 5.43 12.04 -19.91
N ALA A 196 4.15 11.64 -19.78
CA ALA A 196 3.25 11.58 -20.93
C ALA A 196 2.62 12.93 -21.29
N ASN A 197 2.46 13.86 -20.31
CA ASN A 197 1.64 15.05 -20.48
C ASN A 197 2.40 16.39 -20.35
N VAL A 198 3.64 16.37 -19.87
CA VAL A 198 4.48 17.57 -19.72
C VAL A 198 5.61 17.49 -20.75
N PRO A 199 5.55 18.30 -21.82
CA PRO A 199 6.52 18.23 -22.91
C PRO A 199 7.96 18.38 -22.41
N GLY A 200 8.83 17.45 -22.83
CA GLY A 200 10.26 17.46 -22.50
C GLY A 200 10.61 17.19 -21.03
N SER A 201 9.64 16.81 -20.20
CA SER A 201 9.93 16.31 -18.85
C SER A 201 10.64 14.94 -18.93
N TYR A 202 11.44 14.64 -17.93
CA TYR A 202 12.24 13.40 -17.88
C TYR A 202 12.44 12.91 -16.45
N GLU A 203 12.64 11.61 -16.31
CA GLU A 203 13.08 11.04 -15.04
C GLU A 203 14.55 11.33 -14.80
N VAL A 204 14.88 11.97 -13.70
CA VAL A 204 16.25 12.14 -13.21
C VAL A 204 16.73 10.85 -12.57
N VAL A 205 15.87 10.25 -11.79
CA VAL A 205 16.06 8.94 -11.15
C VAL A 205 14.73 8.30 -10.81
N ARG A 206 14.64 6.99 -10.98
CA ARG A 206 13.61 6.12 -10.45
C ARG A 206 14.25 5.08 -9.57
N ASP A 207 13.57 4.61 -8.49
CA ASP A 207 14.16 3.69 -7.52
C ASP A 207 15.42 4.32 -6.87
N GLY A 208 16.52 3.62 -6.84
CA GLY A 208 17.82 4.08 -6.38
C GLY A 208 18.19 3.60 -4.98
N GLY A 209 17.28 2.93 -4.27
CA GLY A 209 17.51 2.42 -2.93
C GLY A 209 17.80 3.54 -1.91
N PHE A 210 17.18 4.71 -2.11
CA PHE A 210 17.38 5.86 -1.22
C PHE A 210 16.67 5.67 0.12
N ILE A 211 15.61 4.86 0.11
CA ILE A 211 14.81 4.56 1.30
C ILE A 211 14.44 3.07 1.36
N GLY A 212 14.18 2.55 2.57
CA GLY A 212 13.38 1.35 2.72
C GLY A 212 11.92 1.69 2.44
N PHE A 213 11.40 1.28 1.28
CA PHE A 213 10.01 1.55 0.94
C PHE A 213 9.08 0.76 1.85
N MET A 214 7.99 1.39 2.27
CA MET A 214 7.01 0.80 3.17
C MET A 214 5.61 1.30 2.87
N GLY A 215 4.72 0.37 2.74
CA GLY A 215 3.29 0.59 2.63
C GLY A 215 2.55 -0.53 3.33
N PHE A 216 1.70 -0.19 4.29
CA PHE A 216 1.10 -1.14 5.21
C PHE A 216 -0.42 -1.13 5.17
N ASN A 217 -1.03 -2.31 5.25
CA ASN A 217 -2.42 -2.47 5.63
C ASN A 217 -2.52 -2.27 7.14
N VAL A 218 -3.31 -1.30 7.57
CA VAL A 218 -3.43 -0.90 8.98
C VAL A 218 -4.88 -0.89 9.44
N ALA A 219 -5.07 -1.05 10.75
CA ALA A 219 -6.33 -0.84 11.45
C ALA A 219 -6.07 -0.24 12.83
N LEU A 220 -7.11 0.24 13.51
CA LEU A 220 -7.02 0.53 14.95
C LEU A 220 -6.93 -0.79 15.74
N ARG A 221 -6.03 -0.86 16.72
CA ARG A 221 -5.79 -2.06 17.53
C ARG A 221 -7.06 -2.64 18.15
N PRO A 222 -7.93 -1.84 18.82
CA PRO A 222 -9.12 -2.41 19.46
C PRO A 222 -10.09 -3.05 18.48
N TRP A 223 -10.12 -2.58 17.22
CA TRP A 223 -10.91 -3.22 16.18
C TRP A 223 -10.22 -4.48 15.65
N ALA A 224 -8.91 -4.41 15.41
CA ALA A 224 -8.14 -5.54 14.86
C ALA A 224 -8.18 -6.76 15.79
N GLU A 225 -8.04 -6.56 17.10
CA GLU A 225 -8.07 -7.64 18.09
C GLU A 225 -9.41 -8.40 18.11
N ARG A 226 -10.52 -7.70 17.86
CA ARG A 226 -11.86 -8.29 17.82
C ARG A 226 -12.25 -8.89 16.46
N ASN A 227 -11.49 -8.60 15.40
CA ASN A 227 -11.87 -8.93 14.03
C ASN A 227 -10.79 -9.73 13.27
N GLN A 228 -10.01 -10.56 13.98
CA GLN A 228 -8.86 -11.28 13.39
C GLN A 228 -9.27 -12.16 12.21
N GLU A 229 -10.39 -12.87 12.27
CA GLU A 229 -10.89 -13.68 11.17
C GLU A 229 -11.23 -12.84 9.92
N THR A 230 -11.86 -11.68 10.12
CA THR A 230 -12.14 -10.73 9.02
C THR A 230 -10.85 -10.23 8.37
N ILE A 231 -9.83 -9.97 9.18
CA ILE A 231 -8.49 -9.57 8.72
C ILE A 231 -7.83 -10.71 7.95
N GLU A 232 -7.87 -11.95 8.43
CA GLU A 232 -7.31 -13.11 7.71
C GLU A 232 -7.97 -13.27 6.33
N ARG A 233 -9.30 -13.19 6.25
CA ARG A 233 -10.04 -13.24 4.98
C ARG A 233 -9.65 -12.11 4.03
N PHE A 234 -9.52 -10.88 4.55
CA PHE A 234 -9.07 -9.72 3.77
C PHE A 234 -7.64 -9.93 3.24
N LEU A 235 -6.71 -10.37 4.08
CA LEU A 235 -5.32 -10.61 3.70
C LEU A 235 -5.18 -11.76 2.69
N ALA A 236 -6.03 -12.79 2.79
CA ALA A 236 -6.06 -13.87 1.81
C ALA A 236 -6.58 -13.41 0.44
N ALA A 237 -7.68 -12.65 0.39
CA ALA A 237 -8.18 -12.03 -0.83
C ALA A 237 -7.15 -11.10 -1.47
N ARG A 238 -6.43 -10.31 -0.64
CA ARG A 238 -5.34 -9.45 -1.08
C ARG A 238 -4.15 -10.22 -1.64
N ALA A 239 -3.72 -11.29 -0.98
CA ALA A 239 -2.63 -12.13 -1.47
C ALA A 239 -2.97 -12.75 -2.84
N GLU A 240 -4.22 -13.17 -3.03
CA GLU A 240 -4.70 -13.69 -4.31
C GLU A 240 -4.72 -12.61 -5.41
N ALA A 241 -5.16 -11.39 -5.08
CA ALA A 241 -5.12 -10.25 -5.98
C ALA A 241 -3.67 -9.87 -6.34
N ASP A 242 -2.77 -9.85 -5.37
CA ASP A 242 -1.37 -9.54 -5.58
C ASP A 242 -0.70 -10.58 -6.50
N LYS A 243 -1.02 -11.87 -6.33
CA LYS A 243 -0.58 -12.94 -7.25
C LYS A 243 -1.10 -12.74 -8.67
N PHE A 244 -2.40 -12.38 -8.81
CA PHE A 244 -2.98 -12.02 -10.10
C PHE A 244 -2.27 -10.82 -10.74
N MET A 245 -1.99 -9.77 -9.99
CA MET A 245 -1.31 -8.57 -10.50
C MET A 245 0.08 -8.91 -11.08
N ARG A 246 0.84 -9.76 -10.39
CA ARG A 246 2.15 -10.22 -10.87
C ARG A 246 2.06 -11.08 -12.13
N ALA A 247 1.05 -11.96 -12.21
CA ALA A 247 0.83 -12.83 -13.38
C ALA A 247 0.23 -12.10 -14.59
N GLU A 248 -0.64 -11.11 -14.36
CA GLU A 248 -1.49 -10.49 -15.38
C GLU A 248 -1.36 -8.96 -15.41
N PRO A 249 -0.15 -8.40 -15.66
CA PRO A 249 0.09 -6.97 -15.59
C PRO A 249 -0.76 -6.15 -16.58
N VAL A 250 -1.10 -6.72 -17.74
CA VAL A 250 -1.94 -6.05 -18.74
C VAL A 250 -3.38 -5.91 -18.23
N LYS A 251 -3.96 -6.99 -17.67
CA LYS A 251 -5.31 -6.94 -17.09
C LYS A 251 -5.34 -6.02 -15.87
N THR A 252 -4.27 -6.03 -15.05
CA THR A 252 -4.10 -5.11 -13.93
C THR A 252 -4.10 -3.64 -14.41
N ALA A 253 -3.45 -3.33 -15.53
CA ALA A 253 -3.44 -1.98 -16.08
C ALA A 253 -4.84 -1.52 -16.54
N VAL A 254 -5.66 -2.42 -17.06
CA VAL A 254 -7.06 -2.11 -17.40
C VAL A 254 -7.87 -1.76 -16.14
N ILE A 255 -7.66 -2.50 -15.06
CA ILE A 255 -8.30 -2.21 -13.77
C ILE A 255 -7.79 -0.86 -13.24
N ALA A 256 -6.49 -0.61 -13.30
CA ALA A 256 -5.87 0.64 -12.83
C ALA A 256 -6.50 1.88 -13.46
N VAL A 257 -6.80 1.85 -14.75
CA VAL A 257 -7.45 2.98 -15.47
C VAL A 257 -8.83 3.32 -14.90
N ARG A 258 -9.57 2.35 -14.40
CA ARG A 258 -10.90 2.58 -13.79
C ARG A 258 -10.81 3.22 -12.41
N TRP A 259 -9.77 2.90 -11.67
CA TRP A 259 -9.65 3.27 -10.27
C TRP A 259 -8.74 4.48 -10.00
N LEU A 260 -7.84 4.82 -10.94
CA LEU A 260 -6.88 5.90 -10.75
C LEU A 260 -7.20 7.09 -11.66
N PRO A 261 -7.64 8.22 -11.10
CA PRO A 261 -8.00 9.42 -11.88
C PRO A 261 -6.83 9.90 -12.75
N GLY A 262 -7.12 10.18 -14.03
CA GLY A 262 -6.15 10.72 -14.98
C GLY A 262 -5.14 9.71 -15.53
N LEU A 263 -5.18 8.45 -15.09
CA LEU A 263 -4.33 7.39 -15.64
C LEU A 263 -4.93 6.90 -16.96
N ARG A 264 -4.21 7.14 -18.07
CA ARG A 264 -4.62 6.72 -19.40
C ARG A 264 -4.09 5.32 -19.75
N PRO A 265 -4.78 4.54 -20.60
CA PRO A 265 -4.39 3.16 -20.94
C PRO A 265 -2.94 3.04 -21.43
N GLU A 266 -2.46 3.98 -22.24
CA GLU A 266 -1.13 3.95 -22.83
C GLU A 266 0.02 4.09 -21.81
N VAL A 267 -0.25 4.65 -20.64
CA VAL A 267 0.75 4.79 -19.56
C VAL A 267 0.51 3.85 -18.38
N ALA A 268 -0.69 3.30 -18.28
CA ALA A 268 -1.11 2.45 -17.15
C ALA A 268 -0.21 1.21 -17.00
N LEU A 269 0.10 0.53 -18.11
CA LEU A 269 0.93 -0.68 -18.07
C LEU A 269 2.36 -0.37 -17.58
N ARG A 270 2.92 0.79 -17.96
CA ARG A 270 4.23 1.21 -17.44
C ARG A 270 4.17 1.43 -15.92
N ALA A 271 3.16 2.15 -15.45
CA ALA A 271 2.98 2.40 -14.02
C ALA A 271 2.80 1.10 -13.22
N VAL A 272 1.98 0.17 -13.73
CA VAL A 272 1.80 -1.16 -13.11
C VAL A 272 3.13 -1.91 -13.06
N ARG A 273 3.85 -2.03 -14.18
CA ARG A 273 5.14 -2.75 -14.24
C ARG A 273 6.20 -2.20 -13.30
N ASN A 274 6.24 -0.89 -13.11
CA ASN A 274 7.14 -0.25 -12.14
C ASN A 274 6.88 -0.73 -10.71
N ASN A 275 5.62 -1.09 -10.39
CA ASN A 275 5.20 -1.45 -9.04
C ASN A 275 5.24 -2.97 -8.75
N LEU A 276 5.22 -3.83 -9.78
CA LEU A 276 5.19 -5.29 -9.57
C LEU A 276 6.28 -5.82 -8.63
N PRO A 277 7.54 -5.30 -8.65
CA PRO A 277 8.58 -5.78 -7.75
C PRO A 277 8.31 -5.54 -6.26
N THR A 278 7.35 -4.65 -5.93
CA THR A 278 6.97 -4.30 -4.55
C THR A 278 5.62 -4.89 -4.13
N VAL A 279 4.95 -5.63 -5.01
CA VAL A 279 3.67 -6.27 -4.73
C VAL A 279 3.91 -7.59 -3.99
N ASP A 280 4.08 -7.47 -2.67
CA ASP A 280 4.32 -8.58 -1.74
C ASP A 280 3.71 -8.25 -0.38
N ILE A 281 2.59 -8.89 -0.05
CA ILE A 281 1.86 -8.63 1.21
C ILE A 281 2.59 -9.15 2.45
N ARG A 282 3.60 -10.03 2.28
CA ARG A 282 4.30 -10.69 3.40
C ARG A 282 5.11 -9.69 4.22
N ILE A 283 5.25 -9.98 5.50
CA ILE A 283 6.06 -9.20 6.45
C ILE A 283 7.32 -10.01 6.82
N SER A 284 8.44 -9.30 6.89
CA SER A 284 9.72 -9.81 7.36
C SER A 284 10.43 -8.78 8.25
N CYS A 285 11.57 -9.12 8.79
CA CYS A 285 12.45 -8.18 9.53
C CYS A 285 12.73 -6.90 8.72
N TYR A 286 12.84 -6.97 7.39
CA TYR A 286 13.11 -5.79 6.55
C TYR A 286 12.01 -4.74 6.60
N ASN A 287 10.76 -5.13 6.85
CA ASN A 287 9.65 -4.19 7.00
C ASN A 287 9.70 -3.45 8.33
N TYR A 288 10.09 -4.14 9.42
CA TYR A 288 10.38 -3.49 10.70
C TYR A 288 11.56 -2.52 10.58
N LEU A 289 12.63 -2.94 9.88
CA LEU A 289 13.81 -2.12 9.65
C LEU A 289 13.48 -0.89 8.80
N ALA A 290 12.66 -1.02 7.76
CA ALA A 290 12.22 0.10 6.94
C ALA A 290 11.48 1.16 7.78
N LEU A 291 10.52 0.73 8.59
CA LEU A 291 9.78 1.62 9.49
C LEU A 291 10.71 2.25 10.54
N HIS A 292 11.58 1.45 11.16
CA HIS A 292 12.56 1.94 12.13
C HIS A 292 13.44 3.04 11.52
N ASN A 293 14.04 2.78 10.38
CA ASN A 293 14.90 3.75 9.68
C ASN A 293 14.17 5.03 9.32
N ALA A 294 12.90 4.93 8.88
CA ALA A 294 12.08 6.10 8.59
C ALA A 294 11.83 6.94 9.85
N VAL A 295 11.45 6.30 10.97
CA VAL A 295 11.25 6.97 12.27
C VAL A 295 12.55 7.67 12.72
N GLN A 296 13.68 6.96 12.68
CA GLN A 296 14.98 7.54 13.08
C GLN A 296 15.40 8.71 12.19
N THR A 297 15.22 8.58 10.87
CA THR A 297 15.57 9.65 9.90
C THR A 297 14.71 10.88 10.10
N LEU A 298 13.41 10.74 10.21
CA LEU A 298 12.50 11.87 10.40
C LEU A 298 12.73 12.56 11.74
N HIS A 299 13.02 11.81 12.80
CA HIS A 299 13.36 12.39 14.11
C HIS A 299 14.69 13.13 14.09
N ARG A 300 15.75 12.53 13.55
CA ARG A 300 17.09 13.14 13.42
C ARG A 300 17.04 14.46 12.62
N LEU A 301 16.17 14.54 11.63
CA LEU A 301 16.00 15.73 10.80
C LEU A 301 14.97 16.74 11.37
N GLY A 302 14.38 16.47 12.54
CA GLY A 302 13.46 17.38 13.22
C GLY A 302 12.05 17.41 12.65
N PHE A 303 11.66 16.47 11.76
CA PHE A 303 10.32 16.42 11.17
C PHE A 303 9.27 15.78 12.10
N ILE A 304 9.72 15.03 13.11
CA ILE A 304 8.86 14.44 14.14
C ILE A 304 9.48 14.67 15.53
N PRO A 305 8.63 14.82 16.57
CA PRO A 305 9.11 15.22 17.91
C PRO A 305 9.80 14.09 18.71
N GLY A 306 9.70 12.85 18.26
CA GLY A 306 10.25 11.70 19.00
C GLY A 306 10.23 10.43 18.17
N THR A 307 10.56 9.32 18.83
CA THR A 307 10.58 7.96 18.25
C THR A 307 9.66 7.04 19.04
N PHE A 308 9.42 5.85 18.52
CA PHE A 308 8.68 4.78 19.22
C PHE A 308 9.28 3.40 18.88
N ASP A 309 9.04 2.42 19.74
CA ASP A 309 9.37 1.03 19.45
C ASP A 309 8.43 0.49 18.36
N VAL A 310 9.02 0.16 17.20
CA VAL A 310 8.26 -0.34 16.05
C VAL A 310 7.56 -1.68 16.35
N ASN A 311 8.06 -2.48 17.32
CA ASN A 311 7.42 -3.74 17.68
C ASN A 311 5.96 -3.54 18.13
N ARG A 312 5.67 -2.42 18.78
CA ARG A 312 4.32 -2.14 19.30
C ARG A 312 3.26 -1.95 18.23
N VAL A 313 3.64 -1.63 16.99
CA VAL A 313 2.68 -1.38 15.92
C VAL A 313 2.51 -2.55 14.95
N PHE A 314 3.31 -3.59 15.02
CA PHE A 314 3.12 -4.78 14.19
C PHE A 314 2.20 -5.81 14.89
N MET A 315 1.26 -6.36 14.12
CA MET A 315 0.39 -7.50 14.49
C MET A 315 0.41 -8.50 13.32
N PRO A 316 1.50 -9.26 13.15
CA PRO A 316 1.69 -10.12 11.98
C PRO A 316 0.90 -11.43 12.02
N GLU A 317 0.33 -11.82 13.18
CA GLU A 317 -0.28 -13.12 13.41
C GLU A 317 -1.37 -13.48 12.39
N PRO A 318 -2.34 -12.58 12.02
CA PRO A 318 -3.34 -12.90 11.01
C PRO A 318 -2.72 -13.25 9.65
N LEU A 319 -1.69 -12.50 9.22
CA LEU A 319 -0.96 -12.77 7.97
C LEU A 319 -0.19 -14.08 8.03
N LEU A 320 0.49 -14.36 9.14
CA LEU A 320 1.20 -15.63 9.35
C LEU A 320 0.25 -16.83 9.31
N ASN A 321 -0.97 -16.67 9.82
CA ASN A 321 -2.03 -17.67 9.73
C ASN A 321 -2.43 -17.92 8.26
N VAL A 322 -2.64 -16.85 7.47
CA VAL A 322 -2.94 -16.95 6.04
C VAL A 322 -1.80 -17.66 5.29
N MET A 323 -0.55 -17.26 5.52
CA MET A 323 0.61 -17.88 4.88
C MET A 323 0.73 -19.38 5.18
N ARG A 324 0.41 -19.77 6.43
CA ARG A 324 0.44 -21.18 6.84
C ARG A 324 -0.71 -22.00 6.25
N ARG A 325 -1.93 -21.44 6.21
CA ARG A 325 -3.15 -22.14 5.74
C ARG A 325 -3.26 -22.16 4.22
N HIS A 326 -2.69 -21.15 3.54
CA HIS A 326 -2.85 -20.91 2.11
C HIS A 326 -1.49 -20.62 1.42
N PRO A 327 -0.49 -21.53 1.54
CA PRO A 327 0.86 -21.29 1.00
C PRO A 327 0.87 -21.09 -0.52
N GLN A 328 -0.13 -21.64 -1.24
CA GLN A 328 -0.29 -21.47 -2.68
C GLN A 328 -0.54 -20.02 -3.14
N LEU A 329 -0.92 -19.12 -2.22
CA LEU A 329 -1.08 -17.70 -2.53
C LEU A 329 0.26 -16.95 -2.66
N PHE A 330 1.37 -17.60 -2.29
CA PHE A 330 2.70 -17.02 -2.18
C PHE A 330 3.79 -17.81 -2.92
N ASP A 331 3.42 -18.87 -3.68
CA ASP A 331 4.33 -19.81 -4.31
C ASP A 331 5.11 -19.23 -5.50
N ASP A 332 4.63 -18.12 -6.05
CA ASP A 332 5.29 -17.34 -7.11
C ASP A 332 6.32 -16.33 -6.57
N LEU A 333 6.38 -16.14 -5.26
CA LEU A 333 7.28 -15.20 -4.62
C LEU A 333 8.59 -15.88 -4.17
N PRO A 334 9.73 -15.18 -4.25
CA PRO A 334 10.97 -15.71 -3.71
C PRO A 334 10.84 -15.96 -2.19
N PRO A 335 11.50 -17.00 -1.64
CA PRO A 335 11.40 -17.31 -0.22
C PRO A 335 11.99 -16.18 0.63
N ILE A 336 11.32 -15.86 1.75
CA ILE A 336 11.87 -14.94 2.76
C ILE A 336 13.15 -15.57 3.33
N PRO A 337 14.29 -14.84 3.31
CA PRO A 337 15.53 -15.35 3.88
C PRO A 337 15.32 -15.86 5.32
N PRO A 338 15.84 -17.02 5.71
CA PRO A 338 15.58 -17.60 7.03
C PRO A 338 15.81 -16.63 8.20
N ARG A 339 16.87 -15.82 8.10
CA ARG A 339 17.24 -14.85 9.15
C ARG A 339 16.29 -13.65 9.23
N ALA A 340 15.52 -13.37 8.17
CA ALA A 340 14.58 -12.25 8.12
C ALA A 340 13.13 -12.68 8.42
N ARG A 341 12.87 -13.96 8.67
CA ARG A 341 11.52 -14.46 8.94
C ARG A 341 10.98 -13.91 10.25
N VAL A 342 9.73 -13.49 10.21
CA VAL A 342 8.91 -13.14 11.36
C VAL A 342 8.05 -14.35 11.72
N GLY A 343 7.94 -14.65 13.01
CA GLY A 343 7.16 -15.76 13.52
C GLY A 343 6.76 -15.52 14.98
N PRO A 344 6.13 -16.50 15.64
CA PRO A 344 5.77 -16.39 17.05
C PRO A 344 6.96 -15.99 17.92
N GLY A 345 6.81 -14.96 18.73
CA GLY A 345 7.87 -14.46 19.62
C GLY A 345 8.95 -13.61 18.93
N PHE A 346 8.81 -13.29 17.64
CA PHE A 346 9.74 -12.38 16.96
C PHE A 346 9.71 -11.00 17.62
N THR A 347 10.89 -10.47 17.89
CA THR A 347 11.07 -9.09 18.35
C THR A 347 12.21 -8.47 17.55
N PHE A 348 11.93 -7.36 16.89
CA PHE A 348 12.94 -6.59 16.17
C PHE A 348 13.87 -5.87 17.14
N LYS A 349 15.19 -5.97 16.91
CA LYS A 349 16.24 -5.44 17.79
C LYS A 349 17.07 -4.32 17.14
N GLY A 350 16.47 -3.56 16.20
CA GLY A 350 17.13 -2.42 15.55
C GLY A 350 17.88 -2.77 14.25
N SER A 351 18.10 -4.04 13.95
CA SER A 351 18.73 -4.49 12.71
C SER A 351 18.17 -5.82 12.25
N CYS A 352 18.35 -6.13 10.97
CA CYS A 352 18.10 -7.46 10.40
C CYS A 352 19.42 -8.18 10.20
N PRO A 353 19.47 -9.49 10.51
CA PRO A 353 20.67 -10.32 10.35
C PRO A 353 21.11 -10.45 8.88
#